data_64121c9825356cfbf5d73033d07177be
#
_entry.id   64121c9825356cfbf5d73033d07177be
#
_cell.length_a   1.000
_cell.length_b   1.000
_cell.length_c   1.000
_cell.angle_alpha   90.00
_cell.angle_beta   90.00
_cell.angle_gamma   90.00
#
_symmetry.space_group_name_H-M   'P 1'
#
loop_
_entity.id
_entity.type
_entity.pdbx_description
1 polymer ?
#
loop_
_entity_poly.entity_id
_entity_poly.type
_entity_poly.pdbx_seq_one_letter_code
_entity_poly.pdbx_strand_id
1 'polypeptide(L)'
;HIRDLARAEPTGGNTRLIDAEAFARSLTDADIAVDGLEMAVLRVLSAVKDGGSPGKEASIVKILATETAQQITTLYLDLAAAHGQRKFADSVSPDWTDHTAYAAPGVATYLGTRSQSIYGGTNEIQKNIIAKRVLGL
;
A
#
# COMPACT_ATOMS: atom_id res chain seq x y z
N HIS A 1 -8.99 -2.01 9.29
CA HIS A 1 -7.86 -2.21 10.22
C HIS A 1 -7.02 -0.94 10.42
N ILE A 2 -6.43 -0.30 9.36
CA ILE A 2 -5.67 0.97 9.51
C ILE A 2 -6.55 2.05 10.16
N ARG A 3 -7.81 2.18 9.76
CA ARG A 3 -8.77 3.14 10.34
C ARG A 3 -8.99 2.91 11.82
N ASP A 4 -9.08 1.66 12.26
CA ASP A 4 -9.33 1.31 13.67
C ASP A 4 -8.09 1.62 14.51
N LEU A 5 -6.91 1.31 14.01
CA LEU A 5 -5.65 1.69 14.64
C LEU A 5 -5.51 3.22 14.74
N ALA A 6 -5.79 3.96 13.67
CA ALA A 6 -5.71 5.41 13.66
C ALA A 6 -6.72 6.09 14.59
N ARG A 7 -7.89 5.47 14.83
CA ARG A 7 -8.84 5.92 15.85
C ARG A 7 -8.33 5.69 17.26
N ALA A 8 -7.52 4.66 17.47
CA ALA A 8 -6.93 4.36 18.76
C ALA A 8 -5.68 5.20 19.04
N GLU A 9 -4.93 5.60 18.00
CA GLU A 9 -3.64 6.27 18.13
C GLU A 9 -3.79 7.75 18.54
N PRO A 10 -3.23 8.17 19.70
CA PRO A 10 -3.28 9.56 20.15
C PRO A 10 -2.24 10.41 19.42
N THR A 11 -2.59 11.64 19.07
CA THR A 11 -1.69 12.64 18.47
C THR A 11 -1.33 13.79 19.42
N GLY A 12 -1.82 13.74 20.64
CA GLY A 12 -1.64 14.76 21.68
C GLY A 12 -2.97 15.38 22.09
N GLY A 13 -3.09 15.73 23.37
CA GLY A 13 -4.35 16.20 23.93
C GLY A 13 -5.47 15.17 23.78
N ASN A 14 -6.63 15.61 23.28
CA ASN A 14 -7.80 14.74 23.06
C ASN A 14 -8.02 14.38 21.58
N THR A 15 -7.01 14.58 20.72
CA THR A 15 -7.10 14.30 19.28
C THR A 15 -6.53 12.92 18.96
N ARG A 16 -7.02 12.32 17.86
CA ARG A 16 -6.58 11.03 17.36
C ARG A 16 -5.95 11.19 15.97
N LEU A 17 -5.14 10.23 15.57
CA LEU A 17 -4.47 10.28 14.28
C LEU A 17 -5.47 10.33 13.11
N ILE A 18 -6.60 9.67 13.24
CA ILE A 18 -7.67 9.69 12.23
C ILE A 18 -8.22 11.11 11.98
N ASP A 19 -8.14 12.00 12.98
CA ASP A 19 -8.64 13.39 12.92
C ASP A 19 -7.58 14.35 12.34
N ALA A 20 -6.33 13.90 12.20
CA ALA A 20 -5.27 14.69 11.59
C ALA A 20 -5.52 14.81 10.08
N GLU A 21 -5.72 16.05 9.59
CA GLU A 21 -6.10 16.32 8.19
C GLU A 21 -5.16 15.63 7.18
N ALA A 22 -3.86 15.70 7.39
CA ALA A 22 -2.88 15.09 6.50
C ALA A 22 -3.04 13.57 6.44
N PHE A 23 -3.22 12.90 7.58
CA PHE A 23 -3.42 11.46 7.63
C PHE A 23 -4.76 11.04 7.01
N ALA A 24 -5.85 11.76 7.35
CA ALA A 24 -7.17 11.50 6.81
C ALA A 24 -7.21 11.64 5.28
N ARG A 25 -6.48 12.63 4.72
CA ARG A 25 -6.33 12.81 3.28
C ARG A 25 -5.58 11.62 2.66
N SER A 26 -4.41 11.27 3.19
CA SER A 26 -3.62 10.13 2.70
C SER A 26 -4.38 8.80 2.78
N LEU A 27 -5.21 8.63 3.82
CA LEU A 27 -6.07 7.46 3.96
C LEU A 27 -7.16 7.42 2.89
N THR A 28 -7.76 8.58 2.59
CA THR A 28 -8.78 8.69 1.52
C THR A 28 -8.16 8.42 0.14
N ASP A 29 -6.96 8.97 -0.12
CA ASP A 29 -6.24 8.71 -1.37
C ASP A 29 -5.92 7.23 -1.55
N ALA A 30 -5.56 6.53 -0.46
CA ALA A 30 -5.33 5.09 -0.49
C ALA A 30 -6.61 4.29 -0.77
N ASP A 31 -7.76 4.68 -0.19
CA ASP A 31 -9.05 4.05 -0.51
C ASP A 31 -9.38 4.19 -2.00
N ILE A 32 -9.23 5.39 -2.56
CA ILE A 32 -9.46 5.65 -4.00
C ILE A 32 -8.52 4.79 -4.86
N ALA A 33 -7.26 4.65 -4.45
CA ALA A 33 -6.29 3.81 -5.16
C ALA A 33 -6.67 2.32 -5.12
N VAL A 34 -7.20 1.83 -3.98
CA VAL A 34 -7.70 0.45 -3.85
C VAL A 34 -8.91 0.22 -4.74
N ASP A 35 -9.88 1.13 -4.74
CA ASP A 35 -11.07 1.04 -5.60
C ASP A 35 -10.68 1.04 -7.09
N GLY A 36 -9.75 1.91 -7.48
CA GLY A 36 -9.21 1.97 -8.83
C GLY A 36 -8.50 0.67 -9.24
N LEU A 37 -7.71 0.10 -8.33
CA LEU A 37 -7.05 -1.19 -8.55
C LEU A 37 -8.08 -2.33 -8.71
N GLU A 38 -9.10 -2.38 -7.85
CA GLU A 38 -10.17 -3.38 -7.94
C GLU A 38 -10.87 -3.33 -9.29
N MET A 39 -11.24 -2.14 -9.75
CA MET A 39 -11.87 -1.96 -11.07
C MET A 39 -10.95 -2.39 -12.20
N ALA A 40 -9.65 -2.12 -12.13
CA ALA A 40 -8.67 -2.56 -13.11
C ALA A 40 -8.55 -4.09 -13.16
N VAL A 41 -8.51 -4.74 -12.00
CA VAL A 41 -8.48 -6.21 -11.88
C VAL A 41 -9.75 -6.82 -12.45
N LEU A 42 -10.94 -6.29 -12.13
CA LEU A 42 -12.22 -6.79 -12.64
C LEU A 42 -12.30 -6.70 -14.17
N ARG A 43 -11.76 -5.64 -14.77
CA ARG A 43 -11.67 -5.53 -16.24
C ARG A 43 -10.81 -6.64 -16.85
N VAL A 44 -9.64 -6.92 -16.26
CA VAL A 44 -8.76 -8.00 -16.75
C VAL A 44 -9.45 -9.35 -16.61
N LEU A 45 -10.11 -9.61 -15.48
CA LEU A 45 -10.84 -10.87 -15.25
C LEU A 45 -12.00 -11.05 -16.22
N SER A 46 -12.74 -9.99 -16.52
CA SER A 46 -13.82 -10.03 -17.52
C SER A 46 -13.27 -10.39 -18.90
N ALA A 47 -12.19 -9.73 -19.34
CA ALA A 47 -11.56 -10.03 -20.62
C ALA A 47 -11.09 -11.49 -20.74
N VAL A 48 -10.55 -12.05 -19.67
CA VAL A 48 -10.12 -13.47 -19.62
C VAL A 48 -11.32 -14.42 -19.67
N LYS A 49 -12.41 -14.10 -18.96
CA LYS A 49 -13.64 -14.90 -18.96
C LYS A 49 -14.24 -14.99 -20.36
N ASP A 50 -14.16 -13.92 -21.14
CA ASP A 50 -14.67 -13.86 -22.51
C ASP A 50 -13.72 -14.52 -23.54
N GLY A 51 -12.77 -15.32 -23.08
CA GLY A 51 -11.81 -16.05 -23.91
C GLY A 51 -10.59 -15.23 -24.35
N GLY A 52 -10.43 -14.03 -23.82
CA GLY A 52 -9.27 -13.19 -24.03
C GLY A 52 -8.07 -13.61 -23.17
N SER A 53 -6.92 -13.00 -23.44
CA SER A 53 -5.73 -13.08 -22.61
C SER A 53 -5.71 -11.92 -21.60
N PRO A 54 -5.06 -12.05 -20.41
CA PRO A 54 -4.84 -10.92 -19.50
C PRO A 54 -4.17 -9.71 -20.16
N GLY A 55 -3.54 -9.94 -21.27
CA GLY A 55 -3.12 -8.97 -22.27
C GLY A 55 -2.27 -7.82 -21.74
N LYS A 56 -2.53 -6.70 -22.36
CA LYS A 56 -1.83 -5.43 -22.20
C LYS A 56 -2.13 -4.78 -20.84
N GLU A 57 -3.33 -5.01 -20.31
CA GLU A 57 -3.85 -4.43 -19.07
C GLU A 57 -3.15 -5.00 -17.82
N ALA A 58 -2.60 -6.20 -17.91
CA ALA A 58 -1.87 -6.81 -16.80
C ALA A 58 -0.68 -5.95 -16.33
N SER A 59 -0.02 -5.26 -17.26
CA SER A 59 1.05 -4.31 -16.94
C SER A 59 0.53 -3.10 -16.15
N ILE A 60 -0.66 -2.61 -16.48
CA ILE A 60 -1.32 -1.51 -15.76
C ILE A 60 -1.67 -1.97 -14.33
N VAL A 61 -2.29 -3.15 -14.21
CA VAL A 61 -2.64 -3.72 -12.91
C VAL A 61 -1.40 -3.91 -12.04
N LYS A 62 -0.29 -4.39 -12.62
CA LYS A 62 0.97 -4.55 -11.87
C LYS A 62 1.49 -3.23 -11.30
N ILE A 63 1.48 -2.16 -12.08
CA ILE A 63 1.92 -0.84 -11.62
C ILE A 63 0.98 -0.34 -10.51
N LEU A 64 -0.34 -0.34 -10.75
CA LEU A 64 -1.33 0.10 -9.77
C LEU A 64 -1.22 -0.69 -8.45
N ALA A 65 -1.12 -2.02 -8.52
CA ALA A 65 -0.99 -2.87 -7.33
C ALA A 65 0.27 -2.53 -6.53
N THR A 66 1.39 -2.31 -7.22
CA THR A 66 2.66 -1.97 -6.56
C THR A 66 2.60 -0.61 -5.88
N GLU A 67 2.08 0.40 -6.57
CA GLU A 67 1.99 1.77 -6.05
C GLU A 67 0.97 1.86 -4.90
N THR A 68 -0.19 1.20 -5.03
CA THR A 68 -1.19 1.11 -3.97
C THR A 68 -0.65 0.40 -2.72
N ALA A 69 0.07 -0.72 -2.89
CA ALA A 69 0.69 -1.42 -1.77
C ALA A 69 1.74 -0.54 -1.07
N GLN A 70 2.53 0.21 -1.83
CA GLN A 70 3.51 1.14 -1.27
C GLN A 70 2.83 2.31 -0.53
N GLN A 71 1.72 2.82 -1.03
CA GLN A 71 0.93 3.87 -0.39
C GLN A 71 0.33 3.37 0.94
N ILE A 72 -0.29 2.20 0.94
CA ILE A 72 -0.86 1.59 2.15
C ILE A 72 0.22 1.35 3.21
N THR A 73 1.40 0.86 2.82
CA THR A 73 2.48 0.61 3.78
C THR A 73 3.13 1.89 4.28
N THR A 74 3.04 3.00 3.53
CA THR A 74 3.41 4.34 4.02
C THR A 74 2.45 4.78 5.14
N LEU A 75 1.14 4.56 4.98
CA LEU A 75 0.17 4.82 6.07
C LEU A 75 0.47 4.02 7.33
N TYR A 76 0.93 2.77 7.19
CA TYR A 76 1.40 1.97 8.34
C TYR A 76 2.63 2.59 9.00
N LEU A 77 3.55 3.14 8.22
CA LEU A 77 4.72 3.83 8.76
C LEU A 77 4.31 5.10 9.53
N ASP A 78 3.40 5.91 8.97
CA ASP A 78 2.88 7.11 9.63
C ASP A 78 2.14 6.75 10.93
N LEU A 79 1.35 5.68 10.90
CA LEU A 79 0.66 5.14 12.07
C LEU A 79 1.63 4.66 13.14
N ALA A 80 2.73 4.00 12.72
CA ALA A 80 3.75 3.51 13.61
C ALA A 80 4.65 4.65 14.18
N ALA A 81 4.79 5.75 13.45
CA ALA A 81 5.52 6.97 13.82
C ALA A 81 6.57 6.82 14.96
N ALA A 82 6.20 7.19 16.21
CA ALA A 82 7.09 7.11 17.37
C ALA A 82 7.42 5.67 17.81
N HIS A 83 6.58 4.68 17.46
CA HIS A 83 6.76 3.29 17.86
C HIS A 83 7.56 2.49 16.83
N GLY A 84 7.46 2.85 15.55
CA GLY A 84 8.04 2.09 14.44
C GLY A 84 9.54 2.25 14.25
N GLN A 85 10.17 3.19 14.92
CA GLN A 85 11.63 3.40 14.85
C GLN A 85 12.44 2.33 15.59
N ARG A 86 11.80 1.48 16.39
CA ARG A 86 12.45 0.37 17.08
C ARG A 86 12.80 -0.73 16.06
N LYS A 87 14.00 -1.30 16.20
CA LYS A 87 14.44 -2.43 15.37
C LYS A 87 13.55 -3.63 15.61
N PHE A 88 13.35 -4.44 14.58
CA PHE A 88 12.55 -5.67 14.65
C PHE A 88 12.98 -6.61 15.79
N ALA A 89 14.29 -6.65 16.12
CA ALA A 89 14.81 -7.39 17.26
C ALA A 89 14.25 -6.92 18.61
N ASP A 90 13.86 -5.65 18.71
CA ASP A 90 13.30 -5.06 19.91
C ASP A 90 11.79 -5.37 20.03
N SER A 91 11.17 -5.91 18.99
CA SER A 91 9.76 -6.31 19.01
C SER A 91 9.46 -7.48 19.96
N VAL A 92 10.50 -8.13 20.45
CA VAL A 92 10.43 -9.19 21.48
C VAL A 92 10.60 -8.61 22.89
N SER A 93 10.78 -7.27 23.01
CA SER A 93 10.94 -6.61 24.30
C SER A 93 9.67 -6.70 25.16
N PRO A 94 9.79 -6.97 26.48
CA PRO A 94 8.64 -6.98 27.39
C PRO A 94 7.87 -5.65 27.46
N ASP A 95 8.47 -4.55 26.99
CA ASP A 95 7.89 -3.21 26.99
C ASP A 95 6.92 -2.95 25.83
N TRP A 96 6.75 -3.91 24.90
CA TRP A 96 5.76 -3.79 23.85
C TRP A 96 4.37 -4.03 24.41
N THR A 97 3.59 -2.98 24.46
CA THR A 97 2.17 -3.06 24.81
C THR A 97 1.38 -3.54 23.60
N ASP A 98 0.30 -4.30 23.81
CA ASP A 98 -0.51 -4.89 22.72
C ASP A 98 -0.97 -3.86 21.68
N HIS A 99 -1.25 -2.62 22.07
CA HIS A 99 -1.68 -1.57 21.15
C HIS A 99 -0.57 -1.03 20.23
N THR A 100 0.71 -1.33 20.50
CA THR A 100 1.84 -0.96 19.63
C THR A 100 2.42 -2.14 18.85
N ALA A 101 1.91 -3.34 19.05
CA ALA A 101 2.41 -4.57 18.43
C ALA A 101 2.34 -4.55 16.89
N TYR A 102 1.51 -3.69 16.29
CA TYR A 102 1.42 -3.51 14.84
C TYR A 102 2.62 -2.75 14.25
N ALA A 103 3.37 -2.00 15.05
CA ALA A 103 4.38 -1.05 14.55
C ALA A 103 5.57 -1.75 13.89
N ALA A 104 6.15 -2.77 14.54
CA ALA A 104 7.32 -3.48 14.00
C ALA A 104 7.02 -4.21 12.67
N PRO A 105 5.96 -5.03 12.54
CA PRO A 105 5.60 -5.62 11.26
C PRO A 105 5.22 -4.56 10.21
N GLY A 106 4.66 -3.42 10.62
CA GLY A 106 4.34 -2.30 9.73
C GLY A 106 5.58 -1.75 9.04
N VAL A 107 6.64 -1.47 9.79
CA VAL A 107 7.92 -0.97 9.26
C VAL A 107 8.60 -2.01 8.36
N ALA A 108 8.64 -3.27 8.79
CA ALA A 108 9.22 -4.35 7.99
C ALA A 108 8.49 -4.50 6.64
N THR A 109 7.17 -4.43 6.66
CA THR A 109 6.32 -4.49 5.46
C THR A 109 6.57 -3.27 4.55
N TYR A 110 6.65 -2.07 5.12
CA TYR A 110 7.00 -0.86 4.37
C TYR A 110 8.32 -1.02 3.62
N LEU A 111 9.38 -1.46 4.30
CA LEU A 111 10.70 -1.67 3.69
C LEU A 111 10.65 -2.76 2.61
N GLY A 112 9.99 -3.87 2.89
CA GLY A 112 9.84 -4.99 1.94
C GLY A 112 9.09 -4.61 0.66
N THR A 113 8.04 -3.79 0.76
CA THR A 113 7.24 -3.38 -0.40
C THR A 113 7.99 -2.47 -1.38
N ARG A 114 9.09 -1.82 -0.95
CA ARG A 114 9.92 -0.99 -1.87
C ARG A 114 10.48 -1.80 -3.04
N SER A 115 10.77 -3.08 -2.83
CA SER A 115 11.27 -3.97 -3.89
C SER A 115 10.21 -4.39 -4.91
N GLN A 116 8.91 -4.22 -4.60
CA GLN A 116 7.81 -4.62 -5.49
C GLN A 116 7.79 -3.85 -6.82
N SER A 117 8.31 -2.63 -6.85
CA SER A 117 8.46 -1.86 -8.09
C SER A 117 9.60 -2.36 -8.99
N ILE A 118 10.43 -3.29 -8.49
CA ILE A 118 11.61 -3.80 -9.18
C ILE A 118 11.38 -5.23 -9.66
N TYR A 119 10.95 -6.14 -8.78
CA TYR A 119 10.78 -7.54 -9.15
C TYR A 119 9.47 -7.79 -9.95
N GLY A 120 9.43 -8.93 -10.66
CA GLY A 120 8.32 -9.24 -11.56
C GLY A 120 8.25 -8.32 -12.80
N GLY A 121 9.38 -7.71 -13.16
CA GLY A 121 9.48 -6.66 -14.18
C GLY A 121 9.29 -5.27 -13.58
N THR A 122 10.32 -4.42 -13.72
CA THR A 122 10.29 -3.07 -13.11
C THR A 122 9.12 -2.24 -13.64
N ASN A 123 8.70 -1.23 -12.89
CA ASN A 123 7.63 -0.34 -13.34
C ASN A 123 7.99 0.36 -14.66
N GLU A 124 9.29 0.62 -14.92
CA GLU A 124 9.77 1.17 -16.21
C GLU A 124 9.56 0.17 -17.35
N ILE A 125 9.86 -1.11 -17.13
CA ILE A 125 9.60 -2.17 -18.12
C ILE A 125 8.10 -2.30 -18.37
N GLN A 126 7.28 -2.26 -17.34
CA GLN A 126 5.83 -2.30 -17.48
C GLN A 126 5.31 -1.10 -18.28
N LYS A 127 5.81 0.12 -18.01
CA LYS A 127 5.49 1.33 -18.79
C LYS A 127 5.90 1.18 -20.26
N ASN A 128 7.08 0.60 -20.54
CA ASN A 128 7.51 0.32 -21.91
C ASN A 128 6.59 -0.69 -22.63
N ILE A 129 6.11 -1.72 -21.92
CA ILE A 129 5.14 -2.67 -22.47
C ILE A 129 3.83 -1.95 -22.81
N ILE A 130 3.35 -1.08 -21.92
CA ILE A 130 2.15 -0.28 -22.13
C ILE A 130 2.33 0.62 -23.39
N ALA A 131 3.44 1.37 -23.43
CA ALA A 131 3.74 2.25 -24.57
C ALA A 131 3.70 1.50 -25.89
N LYS A 132 4.41 0.37 -26.00
CA LYS A 132 4.50 -0.41 -27.22
C LYS A 132 3.21 -1.15 -27.57
N ARG A 133 2.56 -1.78 -26.60
CA ARG A 133 1.44 -2.71 -26.87
C ARG A 133 0.07 -2.09 -26.72
N VAL A 134 -0.08 -1.04 -25.94
CA VAL A 134 -1.36 -0.34 -25.73
C VAL A 134 -1.44 0.91 -26.59
N LEU A 135 -0.39 1.75 -26.59
CA LEU A 135 -0.37 3.03 -27.28
C LEU A 135 0.19 2.94 -28.71
N GLY A 136 0.92 1.87 -29.05
CA GLY A 136 1.50 1.69 -30.39
C GLY A 136 2.72 2.58 -30.66
N LEU A 137 3.42 3.01 -29.61
CA LEU A 137 4.62 3.86 -29.69
C LEU A 137 5.89 3.03 -29.87
#